data_006f4a05ebced3bd80b4efe8f57bf87d
#
_entry.id   006f4a05ebced3bd80b4efe8f57bf87d
#
_cell.length_a   1.000
_cell.length_b   1.000
_cell.length_c   1.000
_cell.angle_alpha   90.00
_cell.angle_beta   90.00
_cell.angle_gamma   90.00
#
_symmetry.space_group_name_H-M   'P 1'
#
loop_
_entity.id
_entity.type
_entity.pdbx_description
1 polymer ?
#
loop_
_entity_poly.entity_id
_entity_poly.type
_entity_poly.pdbx_seq_one_letter_code
_entity_poly.pdbx_strand_id
1 'polypeptide(L)'
;MRAKMLSASLVIAADIAPIQNLSVLKYIRAEHDQGDAGVKAWAAHWIATGFEALETIAAQSDTPFLFSDRPMFFECCLIPQAYNARRFGVDMERFPRLSDIDARCRALPAFQQAAAENQHDAP
;
A
#
# COMPACT_ATOMS: atom_id res chain seq x y z
N MET A 1 17.03 -11.19 7.68
CA MET A 1 15.93 -10.26 8.04
C MET A 1 15.97 -8.98 7.20
N ARG A 2 17.04 -8.18 7.25
CA ARG A 2 17.14 -6.87 6.55
C ARG A 2 16.89 -6.95 5.03
N ALA A 3 17.45 -7.93 4.35
CA ALA A 3 17.25 -8.13 2.92
C ALA A 3 15.81 -8.51 2.56
N LYS A 4 15.16 -9.36 3.35
CA LYS A 4 13.76 -9.74 3.16
C LYS A 4 12.81 -8.54 3.35
N MET A 5 13.06 -7.73 4.39
CA MET A 5 12.31 -6.51 4.65
C MET A 5 12.46 -5.52 3.49
N LEU A 6 13.68 -5.29 3.03
CA LEU A 6 13.93 -4.39 1.89
C LEU A 6 13.26 -4.91 0.61
N SER A 7 13.36 -6.21 0.33
CA SER A 7 12.70 -6.84 -0.82
C SER A 7 11.18 -6.64 -0.80
N ALA A 8 10.52 -6.89 0.33
CA ALA A 8 9.08 -6.66 0.47
C ALA A 8 8.72 -5.17 0.34
N SER A 9 9.54 -4.27 0.88
CA SER A 9 9.33 -2.83 0.74
C SER A 9 9.44 -2.36 -0.71
N LEU A 10 10.34 -2.96 -1.49
CA LEU A 10 10.54 -2.63 -2.90
C LEU A 10 9.38 -3.09 -3.79
N VAL A 11 8.64 -4.12 -3.42
CA VAL A 11 7.37 -4.45 -4.12
C VAL A 11 6.43 -3.24 -4.09
N ILE A 12 6.37 -2.51 -2.99
CA ILE A 12 5.56 -1.29 -2.91
C ILE A 12 6.26 -0.13 -3.62
N ALA A 13 7.49 0.18 -3.22
CA ALA A 13 8.17 1.41 -3.62
C ALA A 13 8.68 1.39 -5.08
N ALA A 14 9.02 0.22 -5.63
CA ALA A 14 9.61 0.09 -6.95
C ALA A 14 8.69 -0.56 -8.00
N ASP A 15 7.69 -1.33 -7.58
CA ASP A 15 6.74 -1.97 -8.50
C ASP A 15 5.36 -1.28 -8.47
N ILE A 16 4.69 -1.22 -7.31
CA ILE A 16 3.33 -0.68 -7.21
C ILE A 16 3.34 0.84 -7.41
N ALA A 17 4.11 1.57 -6.62
CA ALA A 17 4.06 3.03 -6.59
C ALA A 17 4.38 3.70 -7.93
N PRO A 18 5.41 3.29 -8.70
CA PRO A 18 5.69 3.91 -9.99
C PRO A 18 4.57 3.75 -11.02
N ILE A 19 3.91 2.60 -11.04
CA ILE A 19 2.86 2.28 -12.03
C ILE A 19 1.57 3.06 -11.75
N GLN A 20 1.32 3.44 -10.51
CA GLN A 20 0.18 4.26 -10.12
C GLN A 20 0.55 5.73 -9.81
N ASN A 21 1.72 6.17 -10.21
CA ASN A 21 2.13 7.56 -10.06
C ASN A 21 1.17 8.49 -10.81
N LEU A 22 0.98 9.70 -10.31
CA LEU A 22 0.06 10.68 -10.87
C LEU A 22 0.30 10.96 -12.36
N SER A 23 1.56 10.97 -12.81
CA SER A 23 1.92 11.15 -14.22
C SER A 23 1.41 10.00 -15.08
N VAL A 24 1.53 8.76 -14.61
CA VAL A 24 1.00 7.57 -15.30
C VAL A 24 -0.53 7.62 -15.35
N LEU A 25 -1.18 7.93 -14.24
CA LEU A 25 -2.65 8.00 -14.17
C LEU A 25 -3.22 9.11 -15.09
N LYS A 26 -2.53 10.25 -15.16
CA LYS A 26 -2.88 11.33 -16.11
C LYS A 26 -2.73 10.87 -17.57
N TYR A 27 -1.67 10.16 -17.89
CA TYR A 27 -1.43 9.62 -19.22
C TYR A 27 -2.51 8.60 -19.61
N ILE A 28 -2.82 7.63 -18.72
CA ILE A 28 -3.90 6.65 -18.95
C ILE A 28 -5.23 7.34 -19.24
N ARG A 29 -5.56 8.40 -18.48
CA ARG A 29 -6.79 9.17 -18.69
C ARG A 29 -6.82 9.84 -20.04
N ALA A 30 -5.72 10.48 -20.46
CA ALA A 30 -5.65 11.28 -21.68
C ALA A 30 -5.56 10.44 -22.95
N GLU A 31 -4.70 9.41 -22.95
CA GLU A 31 -4.31 8.70 -24.17
C GLU A 31 -5.12 7.41 -24.41
N HIS A 32 -5.72 6.86 -23.37
CA HIS A 32 -6.47 5.60 -23.48
C HIS A 32 -7.99 5.75 -23.33
N ASP A 33 -8.50 6.98 -23.28
CA ASP A 33 -9.93 7.32 -23.20
C ASP A 33 -10.74 6.48 -22.19
N GLN A 34 -10.10 6.11 -21.10
CA GLN A 34 -10.70 5.25 -20.08
C GLN A 34 -11.44 6.02 -18.98
N GLY A 35 -11.31 7.36 -18.97
CA GLY A 35 -11.90 8.21 -17.96
C GLY A 35 -11.45 7.85 -16.53
N ASP A 36 -12.20 8.30 -15.54
CA ASP A 36 -11.89 8.08 -14.13
C ASP A 36 -12.05 6.61 -13.71
N ALA A 37 -13.02 5.91 -14.30
CA ALA A 37 -13.24 4.48 -14.01
C ALA A 37 -12.06 3.62 -14.48
N GLY A 38 -11.50 3.88 -15.66
CA GLY A 38 -10.33 3.18 -16.17
C GLY A 38 -9.07 3.47 -15.38
N VAL A 39 -8.86 4.73 -14.96
CA VAL A 39 -7.75 5.10 -14.07
C VAL A 39 -7.85 4.36 -12.74
N LYS A 40 -9.05 4.30 -12.16
CA LYS A 40 -9.31 3.57 -10.92
C LYS A 40 -9.04 2.08 -11.08
N ALA A 41 -9.53 1.48 -12.17
CA ALA A 41 -9.33 0.05 -12.47
C ALA A 41 -7.84 -0.28 -12.68
N TRP A 42 -7.10 0.56 -13.39
CA TRP A 42 -5.65 0.41 -13.57
C TRP A 42 -4.91 0.40 -12.22
N ALA A 43 -5.14 1.42 -11.39
CA ALA A 43 -4.47 1.52 -10.11
C ALA A 43 -4.84 0.34 -9.19
N ALA A 44 -6.13 -0.01 -9.10
CA ALA A 44 -6.60 -1.13 -8.29
C ALA A 44 -5.99 -2.47 -8.72
N HIS A 45 -5.86 -2.72 -10.03
CA HIS A 45 -5.26 -3.94 -10.57
C HIS A 45 -3.81 -4.11 -10.10
N TRP A 46 -2.98 -3.09 -10.29
CA TRP A 46 -1.56 -3.19 -9.96
C TRP A 46 -1.29 -3.21 -8.45
N ILE A 47 -2.10 -2.48 -7.67
CA ILE A 47 -2.03 -2.56 -6.20
C ILE A 47 -2.39 -3.99 -5.75
N ALA A 48 -3.50 -4.55 -6.23
CA ALA A 48 -3.94 -5.88 -5.85
C ALA A 48 -2.89 -6.94 -6.22
N THR A 49 -2.31 -6.87 -7.42
CA THR A 49 -1.26 -7.79 -7.87
C THR A 49 -0.06 -7.78 -6.92
N GLY A 50 0.42 -6.61 -6.54
CA GLY A 50 1.53 -6.51 -5.58
C GLY A 50 1.14 -6.96 -4.18
N PHE A 51 -0.09 -6.68 -3.74
CA PHE A 51 -0.58 -7.09 -2.43
C PHE A 51 -0.77 -8.61 -2.32
N GLU A 52 -1.10 -9.32 -3.40
CA GLU A 52 -1.15 -10.80 -3.42
C GLU A 52 0.22 -11.41 -3.09
N ALA A 53 1.28 -10.87 -3.67
CA ALA A 53 2.64 -11.31 -3.35
C ALA A 53 3.01 -11.00 -1.90
N LEU A 54 2.70 -9.79 -1.42
CA LEU A 54 2.98 -9.38 -0.04
C LEU A 54 2.16 -10.16 0.99
N GLU A 55 0.89 -10.44 0.71
CA GLU A 55 0.03 -11.26 1.58
C GLU A 55 0.59 -12.67 1.74
N THR A 56 1.09 -13.27 0.63
CA THR A 56 1.74 -14.58 0.67
C THR A 56 2.97 -14.57 1.58
N ILE A 57 3.79 -13.51 1.53
CA ILE A 57 4.93 -13.34 2.42
C ILE A 57 4.46 -13.13 3.87
N ALA A 58 3.46 -12.28 4.07
CA ALA A 58 2.95 -11.94 5.39
C ALA A 58 2.28 -13.12 6.10
N ALA A 59 1.61 -13.99 5.36
CA ALA A 59 1.00 -15.21 5.89
C ALA A 59 2.03 -16.21 6.47
N GLN A 60 3.30 -16.11 6.08
CA GLN A 60 4.39 -16.94 6.60
C GLN A 60 5.06 -16.35 7.85
N SER A 61 4.62 -15.17 8.29
CA SER A 61 5.19 -14.49 9.45
C SER A 61 4.33 -14.67 10.69
N ASP A 62 4.96 -15.10 11.78
CA ASP A 62 4.33 -15.28 13.09
C ASP A 62 4.43 -14.01 13.97
N THR A 63 5.06 -12.94 13.46
CA THR A 63 5.26 -11.70 14.21
C THR A 63 4.08 -10.72 14.03
N PRO A 64 3.83 -9.81 15.00
CA PRO A 64 2.74 -8.82 14.90
C PRO A 64 2.81 -7.91 13.66
N PHE A 65 4.03 -7.56 13.22
CA PHE A 65 4.32 -6.86 11.97
C PHE A 65 4.98 -7.83 10.99
N LEU A 66 5.35 -7.37 9.79
CA LEU A 66 5.78 -8.33 8.76
C LEU A 66 7.01 -9.17 9.18
N PHE A 67 8.00 -8.56 9.82
CA PHE A 67 9.26 -9.23 10.15
C PHE A 67 9.72 -9.02 11.59
N SER A 68 8.91 -8.41 12.46
CA SER A 68 9.33 -8.07 13.83
C SER A 68 8.16 -7.79 14.76
N ASP A 69 8.47 -7.57 16.04
CA ASP A 69 7.48 -7.18 17.07
C ASP A 69 7.16 -5.68 17.08
N ARG A 70 7.80 -4.91 16.20
CA ARG A 70 7.60 -3.47 16.04
C ARG A 70 7.60 -3.08 14.57
N PRO A 71 6.94 -1.95 14.20
CA PRO A 71 7.00 -1.45 12.83
C PRO A 71 8.43 -1.16 12.39
N MET A 72 8.71 -1.45 11.13
CA MET A 72 9.98 -1.18 10.48
C MET A 72 9.74 -0.44 9.16
N PHE A 73 10.75 -0.40 8.28
CA PHE A 73 10.65 0.31 7.01
C PHE A 73 9.53 -0.20 6.09
N PHE A 74 9.25 -1.51 6.13
CA PHE A 74 8.14 -2.09 5.36
C PHE A 74 6.81 -1.43 5.70
N GLU A 75 6.50 -1.29 6.98
CA GLU A 75 5.24 -0.71 7.43
C GLU A 75 5.12 0.77 7.03
N CYS A 76 6.22 1.51 7.01
CA CYS A 76 6.23 2.88 6.49
C CYS A 76 5.87 2.95 5.00
N CYS A 77 6.19 1.92 4.21
CA CYS A 77 5.76 1.81 2.82
C CYS A 77 4.31 1.30 2.70
N LEU A 78 3.93 0.33 3.55
CA LEU A 78 2.62 -0.32 3.49
C LEU A 78 1.48 0.65 3.79
N ILE A 79 1.60 1.47 4.84
CA ILE A 79 0.47 2.29 5.32
C ILE A 79 -0.05 3.27 4.25
N PRO A 80 0.79 4.10 3.59
CA PRO A 80 0.31 4.96 2.52
C PRO A 80 -0.20 4.17 1.31
N GLN A 81 0.35 2.99 1.05
CA GLN A 81 -0.12 2.15 -0.05
C GLN A 81 -1.47 1.49 0.27
N ALA A 82 -1.72 1.08 1.51
CA ALA A 82 -3.02 0.59 1.96
C ALA A 82 -4.10 1.69 1.92
N TYR A 83 -3.73 2.93 2.24
CA TYR A 83 -4.59 4.10 2.03
C TYR A 83 -4.98 4.25 0.55
N ASN A 84 -4.01 4.20 -0.36
CA ASN A 84 -4.26 4.24 -1.80
C ASN A 84 -5.12 3.06 -2.28
N ALA A 85 -4.87 1.86 -1.77
CA ALA A 85 -5.67 0.68 -2.10
C ALA A 85 -7.16 0.93 -1.85
N ARG A 86 -7.51 1.44 -0.67
CA ARG A 86 -8.89 1.81 -0.33
C ARG A 86 -9.44 2.91 -1.24
N ARG A 87 -8.65 3.95 -1.50
CA ARG A 87 -9.01 5.07 -2.37
C ARG A 87 -9.34 4.61 -3.79
N PHE A 88 -8.60 3.64 -4.31
CA PHE A 88 -8.83 3.07 -5.64
C PHE A 88 -9.82 1.89 -5.63
N GLY A 89 -10.40 1.56 -4.48
CA GLY A 89 -11.45 0.55 -4.37
C GLY A 89 -10.97 -0.89 -4.42
N VAL A 90 -9.73 -1.14 -4.00
CA VAL A 90 -9.23 -2.49 -3.78
C VAL A 90 -9.96 -3.10 -2.59
N ASP A 91 -10.47 -4.31 -2.76
CA ASP A 91 -11.08 -5.08 -1.67
C ASP A 91 -9.98 -5.59 -0.72
N MET A 92 -9.86 -4.91 0.43
CA MET A 92 -8.85 -5.24 1.44
C MET A 92 -9.16 -6.50 2.25
N GLU A 93 -10.38 -7.05 2.16
CA GLU A 93 -10.72 -8.35 2.78
C GLU A 93 -9.96 -9.51 2.13
N ARG A 94 -9.51 -9.34 0.90
CA ARG A 94 -8.63 -10.29 0.20
C ARG A 94 -7.22 -10.39 0.81
N PHE A 95 -6.83 -9.42 1.65
CA PHE A 95 -5.50 -9.28 2.23
C PHE A 95 -5.56 -9.16 3.75
N PRO A 96 -6.05 -10.22 4.45
CA PRO A 96 -6.33 -10.13 5.88
C PRO A 96 -5.08 -9.87 6.72
N ARG A 97 -3.93 -10.40 6.33
CA ARG A 97 -2.69 -10.22 7.08
C ARG A 97 -2.14 -8.80 6.92
N LEU A 98 -2.14 -8.27 5.68
CA LEU A 98 -1.76 -6.87 5.44
C LEU A 98 -2.72 -5.91 6.12
N SER A 99 -4.02 -6.23 6.14
CA SER A 99 -5.04 -5.44 6.83
C SER A 99 -4.85 -5.41 8.35
N ASP A 100 -4.45 -6.54 8.96
CA ASP A 100 -4.13 -6.62 10.38
C ASP A 100 -2.90 -5.75 10.72
N ILE A 101 -1.82 -5.86 9.92
CA ILE A 101 -0.62 -5.04 10.08
C ILE A 101 -0.95 -3.54 9.94
N ASP A 102 -1.73 -3.17 8.93
CA ASP A 102 -2.18 -1.78 8.72
C ASP A 102 -2.98 -1.26 9.93
N ALA A 103 -3.92 -2.05 10.45
CA ALA A 103 -4.70 -1.67 11.61
C ALA A 103 -3.84 -1.46 12.86
N ARG A 104 -2.87 -2.36 13.10
CA ARG A 104 -1.91 -2.23 14.20
C ARG A 104 -1.07 -0.96 14.08
N CYS A 105 -0.55 -0.67 12.89
CA CYS A 105 0.23 0.56 12.67
C CYS A 105 -0.62 1.81 12.90
N ARG A 106 -1.82 1.87 12.36
CA ARG A 106 -2.73 3.03 12.53
C ARG A 106 -3.17 3.26 13.97
N ALA A 107 -3.07 2.27 14.84
CA ALA A 107 -3.30 2.42 16.27
C ALA A 107 -2.13 3.09 17.02
N LEU A 108 -0.95 3.19 16.40
CA LEU A 108 0.24 3.78 17.01
C LEU A 108 0.26 5.30 16.86
N PRO A 109 0.59 6.06 17.92
CA PRO A 109 0.59 7.53 17.88
C PRO A 109 1.44 8.12 16.77
N ALA A 110 2.61 7.54 16.48
CA ALA A 110 3.50 8.02 15.41
C ALA A 110 2.85 7.96 14.02
N PHE A 111 2.11 6.87 13.73
CA PHE A 111 1.39 6.74 12.46
C PHE A 111 0.15 7.65 12.41
N GLN A 112 -0.53 7.86 13.55
CA GLN A 112 -1.65 8.80 13.63
C GLN A 112 -1.19 10.23 13.36
N GLN A 113 -0.04 10.63 13.92
CA GLN A 113 0.54 11.95 13.66
C GLN A 113 0.99 12.12 12.20
N ALA A 114 1.47 11.05 11.57
CA ALA A 114 1.93 11.07 10.17
C ALA A 114 0.81 10.85 9.14
N ALA A 115 -0.41 10.55 9.57
CA ALA A 115 -1.54 10.32 8.65
C ALA A 115 -1.81 11.57 7.79
N ALA A 116 -2.08 11.36 6.50
CA ALA A 116 -2.24 12.45 5.54
C ALA A 116 -3.38 13.41 5.94
N GLU A 117 -4.47 12.87 6.45
CA GLU A 117 -5.65 13.63 6.92
C GLU A 117 -5.38 14.48 8.17
N ASN A 118 -4.29 14.22 8.90
CA ASN A 118 -3.89 14.95 10.10
C ASN A 118 -2.81 16.01 9.82
N GLN A 119 -2.39 16.19 8.56
CA GLN A 119 -1.42 17.20 8.19
C GLN A 119 -2.09 18.58 8.07
N HIS A 120 -1.33 19.64 8.33
CA HIS A 120 -1.83 21.03 8.31
C HIS A 120 -2.28 21.51 6.92
N ASP A 121 -1.83 20.83 5.87
CA ASP A 121 -2.17 21.08 4.45
C ASP A 121 -3.12 20.03 3.87
N ALA A 122 -3.74 19.22 4.72
CA ALA A 122 -4.77 18.27 4.30
C ALA A 122 -5.95 19.01 3.64
N PRO A 123 -6.51 18.52 2.51
CA PRO A 123 -7.62 19.16 1.81
C PRO A 123 -8.93 19.16 2.62
#